data_bb1c15547f40a94980b391667f46a196
#
_entry.id   bb1c15547f40a94980b391667f46a196
#
_cell.length_a   1.000
_cell.length_b   1.000
_cell.length_c   1.000
_cell.angle_alpha   90.00
_cell.angle_beta   90.00
_cell.angle_gamma   90.00
#
_symmetry.space_group_name_H-M   'P 1'
#
loop_
_entity.id
_entity.type
_entity.pdbx_description
1 polymer ?
#
loop_
_entity_poly.entity_id
_entity_poly.type
_entity_poly.pdbx_seq_one_letter_code
_entity_poly.pdbx_strand_id
1 'polypeptide(L)'
;MNTVLKPSRNASGESTDSPRYTAPALEKGLDILDVLVDTAEGYTLNELSVKLGRTVSEIFRMVVTLERRGYVQGDHNDRYTLTLKLFEMAHRQQPIRSLTAMALPLLRDLANLTRQSCHLSIYNSGRVAVIAQIDSPERWSFGLKVGAVMGLTDTSSGHVLLAFRDVAERERMLAAHTRVEGENDVEPMALLALLDEIRAAGHEIVPSRQMRGVTNVAFPVIGSSGDAVAAVNVPYLERIDKKINPEFDEVCRMVGEMTGHLSALMGFSGYNLEGE
;
A
#
# COMPACT_ATOMS: atom_id res chain seq x y z
N MET A 1 16.69 56.89 -40.27
CA MET A 1 16.19 55.52 -40.42
C MET A 1 16.29 54.83 -39.08
N ASN A 2 15.22 54.88 -38.32
CA ASN A 2 15.13 54.28 -36.98
C ASN A 2 14.45 52.91 -37.06
N THR A 3 15.20 51.85 -36.83
CA THR A 3 14.64 50.49 -36.71
C THR A 3 14.40 50.22 -35.25
N VAL A 4 13.14 50.16 -34.85
CA VAL A 4 12.69 49.80 -33.51
C VAL A 4 12.68 48.29 -33.38
N LEU A 5 13.52 47.75 -32.50
CA LEU A 5 13.51 46.34 -32.06
C LEU A 5 12.30 46.09 -31.12
N LYS A 6 11.43 45.15 -31.50
CA LYS A 6 10.37 44.62 -30.63
C LYS A 6 10.95 43.66 -29.60
N PRO A 7 10.49 43.68 -28.35
CA PRO A 7 10.93 42.69 -27.34
C PRO A 7 10.28 41.34 -27.59
N SER A 8 11.08 40.26 -27.50
CA SER A 8 10.66 38.87 -27.57
C SER A 8 9.83 38.51 -26.32
N ARG A 9 8.64 37.99 -26.52
CA ARG A 9 7.82 37.37 -25.46
C ARG A 9 8.48 36.07 -25.03
N ASN A 10 8.87 35.99 -23.76
CA ASN A 10 9.17 34.72 -23.07
C ASN A 10 7.88 33.91 -22.98
N ALA A 11 7.88 32.76 -23.60
CA ALA A 11 6.87 31.73 -23.38
C ALA A 11 7.30 30.91 -22.18
N SER A 12 6.70 31.15 -21.03
CA SER A 12 6.69 30.21 -19.90
C SER A 12 5.71 29.10 -20.24
N GLY A 13 6.23 27.97 -20.73
CA GLY A 13 5.45 26.77 -20.96
C GLY A 13 5.22 26.04 -19.64
N GLU A 14 4.10 26.28 -18.97
CA GLU A 14 3.54 25.32 -18.03
C GLU A 14 2.99 24.14 -18.85
N SER A 15 3.68 23.01 -18.82
CA SER A 15 3.17 21.74 -19.33
C SER A 15 2.15 21.18 -18.34
N THR A 16 0.90 21.61 -18.43
CA THR A 16 -0.23 20.85 -17.87
C THR A 16 -0.42 19.61 -18.75
N ASP A 17 0.17 18.50 -18.35
CA ASP A 17 -0.07 17.18 -18.95
C ASP A 17 -1.46 16.69 -18.50
N SER A 18 -2.49 17.27 -19.09
CA SER A 18 -3.86 16.79 -18.95
C SER A 18 -3.96 15.46 -19.70
N PRO A 19 -4.45 14.38 -19.09
CA PRO A 19 -4.54 13.08 -19.73
C PRO A 19 -5.31 13.20 -21.06
N ARG A 20 -4.74 12.66 -22.12
CA ARG A 20 -5.20 12.81 -23.52
C ARG A 20 -6.61 12.26 -23.76
N TYR A 21 -7.10 11.43 -22.82
CA TYR A 21 -8.44 10.87 -22.81
C TYR A 21 -9.02 10.93 -21.39
N THR A 22 -10.11 11.63 -21.21
CA THR A 22 -10.84 11.71 -19.94
C THR A 22 -12.26 11.19 -20.14
N ALA A 23 -12.84 10.61 -19.10
CA ALA A 23 -14.24 10.22 -19.04
C ALA A 23 -14.91 10.90 -17.84
N PRO A 24 -15.30 12.19 -17.95
CA PRO A 24 -15.72 13.00 -16.83
C PRO A 24 -16.88 12.42 -16.02
N ALA A 25 -17.77 11.65 -16.65
CA ALA A 25 -18.86 10.98 -15.95
C ALA A 25 -18.36 9.84 -15.07
N LEU A 26 -17.34 9.08 -15.52
CA LEU A 26 -16.74 8.02 -14.74
C LEU A 26 -15.93 8.60 -13.56
N GLU A 27 -15.15 9.63 -13.81
CA GLU A 27 -14.39 10.34 -12.77
C GLU A 27 -15.31 10.79 -11.64
N LYS A 28 -16.41 11.48 -11.97
CA LYS A 28 -17.42 11.90 -10.99
C LYS A 28 -18.03 10.74 -10.21
N GLY A 29 -18.23 9.59 -10.86
CA GLY A 29 -18.73 8.39 -10.19
C GLY A 29 -17.73 7.82 -9.21
N LEU A 30 -16.44 7.81 -9.55
CA LEU A 30 -15.34 7.38 -8.67
C LEU A 30 -15.17 8.35 -7.50
N ASP A 31 -15.18 9.68 -7.74
CA ASP A 31 -15.12 10.71 -6.69
C ASP A 31 -16.23 10.49 -5.62
N ILE A 32 -17.44 10.08 -6.03
CA ILE A 32 -18.54 9.77 -5.11
C ILE A 32 -18.21 8.57 -4.25
N LEU A 33 -17.65 7.50 -4.82
CA LEU A 33 -17.27 6.31 -4.07
C LEU A 33 -16.18 6.64 -3.03
N ASP A 34 -15.18 7.43 -3.41
CA ASP A 34 -14.09 7.87 -2.53
C ASP A 34 -14.61 8.66 -1.33
N VAL A 35 -15.57 9.59 -1.54
CA VAL A 35 -16.19 10.36 -0.45
C VAL A 35 -17.05 9.48 0.46
N LEU A 36 -17.72 8.45 -0.08
CA LEU A 36 -18.60 7.58 0.70
C LEU A 36 -17.84 6.55 1.55
N VAL A 37 -16.57 6.26 1.24
CA VAL A 37 -15.74 5.34 2.06
C VAL A 37 -15.55 5.84 3.49
N ASP A 38 -15.47 7.17 3.67
CA ASP A 38 -15.12 7.79 4.95
C ASP A 38 -16.33 7.98 5.91
N THR A 39 -17.51 7.50 5.53
CA THR A 39 -18.71 7.67 6.35
C THR A 39 -19.49 6.38 6.55
N ALA A 40 -19.87 6.11 7.80
CA ALA A 40 -20.82 5.04 8.12
C ALA A 40 -22.28 5.50 7.96
N GLU A 41 -22.57 6.81 8.12
CA GLU A 41 -23.92 7.36 8.09
C GLU A 41 -24.39 7.73 6.67
N GLY A 42 -23.46 7.75 5.71
CA GLY A 42 -23.72 8.17 4.34
C GLY A 42 -23.92 9.68 4.20
N TYR A 43 -24.15 10.11 2.95
CA TYR A 43 -24.42 11.52 2.60
C TYR A 43 -25.66 11.63 1.73
N THR A 44 -26.38 12.74 1.89
CA THR A 44 -27.45 13.14 0.96
C THR A 44 -26.85 13.68 -0.35
N LEU A 45 -27.67 13.81 -1.40
CA LEU A 45 -27.22 14.40 -2.68
C LEU A 45 -26.70 15.82 -2.51
N ASN A 46 -27.31 16.61 -1.62
CA ASN A 46 -26.85 17.97 -1.33
C ASN A 46 -25.48 18.00 -0.65
N GLU A 47 -25.27 17.14 0.35
CA GLU A 47 -23.99 17.01 1.04
C GLU A 47 -22.88 16.56 0.09
N LEU A 48 -23.15 15.58 -0.78
CA LEU A 48 -22.23 15.13 -1.82
C LEU A 48 -21.89 16.26 -2.81
N SER A 49 -22.91 17.05 -3.22
CA SER A 49 -22.68 18.15 -4.16
C SER A 49 -21.76 19.21 -3.57
N VAL A 50 -21.91 19.54 -2.29
CA VAL A 50 -21.04 20.48 -1.59
C VAL A 50 -19.62 19.93 -1.44
N LYS A 51 -19.48 18.67 -0.99
CA LYS A 51 -18.15 18.04 -0.79
C LYS A 51 -17.35 17.94 -2.08
N LEU A 52 -18.01 17.64 -3.20
CA LEU A 52 -17.38 17.44 -4.50
C LEU A 52 -17.32 18.70 -5.36
N GLY A 53 -17.88 19.84 -4.89
CA GLY A 53 -17.92 21.08 -5.68
C GLY A 53 -18.69 20.92 -7.01
N ARG A 54 -19.76 20.09 -7.03
CA ARG A 54 -20.55 19.74 -8.23
C ARG A 54 -22.00 20.15 -8.04
N THR A 55 -22.76 20.21 -9.13
CA THR A 55 -24.22 20.44 -9.03
C THR A 55 -24.96 19.17 -8.58
N VAL A 56 -26.07 19.36 -7.87
CA VAL A 56 -26.93 18.22 -7.42
C VAL A 56 -27.38 17.37 -8.62
N SER A 57 -27.69 17.98 -9.75
CA SER A 57 -28.10 17.25 -10.98
C SER A 57 -27.01 16.37 -11.55
N GLU A 58 -25.73 16.76 -11.44
CA GLU A 58 -24.59 15.94 -11.85
C GLU A 58 -24.43 14.76 -10.91
N ILE A 59 -24.45 15.00 -9.57
CA ILE A 59 -24.34 13.97 -8.55
C ILE A 59 -25.48 12.96 -8.69
N PHE A 60 -26.72 13.42 -8.82
CA PHE A 60 -27.90 12.55 -8.95
C PHE A 60 -27.73 11.51 -10.06
N ARG A 61 -27.34 11.94 -11.29
CA ARG A 61 -27.16 11.00 -12.41
C ARG A 61 -26.10 9.94 -12.14
N MET A 62 -25.02 10.31 -11.44
CA MET A 62 -23.95 9.36 -11.06
C MET A 62 -24.43 8.40 -9.98
N VAL A 63 -25.05 8.93 -8.92
CA VAL A 63 -25.59 8.12 -7.81
C VAL A 63 -26.62 7.10 -8.31
N VAL A 64 -27.59 7.51 -9.14
CA VAL A 64 -28.59 6.58 -9.74
C VAL A 64 -27.90 5.46 -10.54
N THR A 65 -26.81 5.79 -11.24
CA THR A 65 -26.04 4.78 -11.97
C THR A 65 -25.32 3.82 -11.02
N LEU A 66 -24.66 4.35 -9.99
CA LEU A 66 -23.96 3.56 -8.98
C LEU A 66 -24.92 2.67 -8.18
N GLU A 67 -26.09 3.19 -7.83
CA GLU A 67 -27.17 2.45 -7.14
C GLU A 67 -27.70 1.31 -8.00
N ARG A 68 -28.08 1.61 -9.26
CA ARG A 68 -28.50 0.57 -10.22
C ARG A 68 -27.44 -0.51 -10.44
N ARG A 69 -26.17 -0.13 -10.37
CA ARG A 69 -25.03 -1.05 -10.49
C ARG A 69 -24.70 -1.74 -9.16
N GLY A 70 -25.37 -1.38 -8.08
CA GLY A 70 -25.25 -1.99 -6.75
C GLY A 70 -24.00 -1.59 -5.97
N TYR A 71 -23.34 -0.48 -6.30
CA TYR A 71 -22.20 0.05 -5.56
C TYR A 71 -22.61 0.90 -4.37
N VAL A 72 -23.77 1.55 -4.48
CA VAL A 72 -24.32 2.47 -3.50
C VAL A 72 -25.75 2.04 -3.22
N GLN A 73 -26.25 2.32 -2.04
CA GLN A 73 -27.65 2.17 -1.64
C GLN A 73 -28.15 3.42 -0.92
N GLY A 74 -29.39 3.85 -1.23
CA GLY A 74 -30.08 4.90 -0.51
C GLY A 74 -30.89 4.34 0.65
N ASP A 75 -31.02 5.10 1.73
CA ASP A 75 -31.93 4.82 2.85
C ASP A 75 -33.22 5.66 2.76
N HIS A 76 -34.10 5.50 3.75
CA HIS A 76 -35.38 6.22 3.85
C HIS A 76 -35.26 7.72 4.16
N ASN A 77 -34.04 8.20 4.46
CA ASN A 77 -33.70 9.61 4.69
C ASN A 77 -32.96 10.22 3.50
N ASP A 78 -33.00 9.59 2.33
CA ASP A 78 -32.26 9.97 1.13
C ASP A 78 -30.72 10.07 1.36
N ARG A 79 -30.18 9.27 2.29
CA ARG A 79 -28.75 9.16 2.51
C ARG A 79 -28.19 7.95 1.77
N TYR A 80 -27.09 8.16 1.08
CA TYR A 80 -26.42 7.14 0.28
C TYR A 80 -25.17 6.63 0.99
N THR A 81 -25.05 5.29 1.04
CA THR A 81 -23.89 4.58 1.61
C THR A 81 -23.32 3.60 0.58
N LEU A 82 -22.08 3.17 0.77
CA LEU A 82 -21.51 2.07 -0.01
C LEU A 82 -22.20 0.74 0.35
N THR A 83 -22.34 -0.12 -0.65
CA THR A 83 -22.68 -1.53 -0.46
C THR A 83 -21.40 -2.38 -0.28
N LEU A 84 -21.56 -3.67 -0.02
CA LEU A 84 -20.45 -4.63 0.02
C LEU A 84 -19.87 -4.98 -1.35
N LYS A 85 -20.35 -4.41 -2.45
CA LYS A 85 -19.95 -4.80 -3.80
C LYS A 85 -18.46 -4.61 -4.10
N LEU A 86 -17.87 -3.51 -3.63
CA LEU A 86 -16.43 -3.29 -3.78
C LEU A 86 -15.63 -4.35 -3.01
N PHE A 87 -16.07 -4.70 -1.80
CA PHE A 87 -15.49 -5.78 -1.02
C PHE A 87 -15.58 -7.13 -1.75
N GLU A 88 -16.73 -7.48 -2.31
CA GLU A 88 -16.92 -8.70 -3.10
C GLU A 88 -16.01 -8.74 -4.33
N MET A 89 -15.83 -7.61 -5.01
CA MET A 89 -14.95 -7.51 -6.18
C MET A 89 -13.49 -7.71 -5.79
N ALA A 90 -13.03 -7.05 -4.72
CA ALA A 90 -11.68 -7.20 -4.21
C ALA A 90 -11.38 -8.65 -3.79
N HIS A 91 -12.35 -9.32 -3.13
CA HIS A 91 -12.21 -10.71 -2.70
C HIS A 91 -12.27 -11.74 -3.84
N ARG A 92 -12.70 -11.35 -5.04
CA ARG A 92 -12.66 -12.21 -6.23
C ARG A 92 -11.37 -12.09 -7.02
N GLN A 93 -10.54 -11.09 -6.73
CA GLN A 93 -9.25 -10.90 -7.40
C GLN A 93 -8.27 -11.97 -6.93
N GLN A 94 -8.05 -12.98 -7.77
CA GLN A 94 -7.38 -14.24 -7.45
C GLN A 94 -5.99 -14.11 -6.80
N PRO A 95 -5.03 -13.33 -7.31
CA PRO A 95 -3.70 -13.29 -6.71
C PRO A 95 -3.71 -12.79 -5.26
N ILE A 96 -4.45 -11.72 -4.97
CA ILE A 96 -4.52 -11.11 -3.63
C ILE A 96 -5.27 -12.02 -2.66
N ARG A 97 -6.38 -12.61 -3.10
CA ARG A 97 -7.18 -13.54 -2.28
C ARG A 97 -6.36 -14.74 -1.84
N SER A 98 -5.67 -15.40 -2.77
CA SER A 98 -4.88 -16.59 -2.47
C SER A 98 -3.72 -16.27 -1.54
N LEU A 99 -2.99 -15.18 -1.81
CA LEU A 99 -1.90 -14.71 -0.97
C LEU A 99 -2.38 -14.38 0.45
N THR A 100 -3.45 -13.60 0.59
CA THR A 100 -3.99 -13.23 1.89
C THR A 100 -4.52 -14.45 2.66
N ALA A 101 -5.20 -15.38 2.00
CA ALA A 101 -5.72 -16.59 2.63
C ALA A 101 -4.60 -17.48 3.19
N MET A 102 -3.47 -17.61 2.48
CA MET A 102 -2.30 -18.35 2.95
C MET A 102 -1.52 -17.59 4.02
N ALA A 103 -1.42 -16.26 3.89
CA ALA A 103 -0.63 -15.45 4.80
C ALA A 103 -1.28 -15.24 6.18
N LEU A 104 -2.61 -15.06 6.26
CA LEU A 104 -3.29 -14.70 7.51
C LEU A 104 -3.04 -15.67 8.67
N PRO A 105 -3.09 -17.01 8.52
CA PRO A 105 -2.75 -17.93 9.60
C PRO A 105 -1.30 -17.73 10.06
N LEU A 106 -0.35 -17.66 9.13
CA LEU A 106 1.07 -17.51 9.42
C LEU A 106 1.39 -16.18 10.10
N LEU A 107 0.77 -15.08 9.64
CA LEU A 107 0.91 -13.76 10.28
C LEU A 107 0.35 -13.77 11.72
N ARG A 108 -0.76 -14.49 11.96
CA ARG A 108 -1.32 -14.62 13.32
C ARG A 108 -0.37 -15.38 14.25
N ASP A 109 0.20 -16.47 13.76
CA ASP A 109 1.19 -17.24 14.52
C ASP A 109 2.44 -16.39 14.77
N LEU A 110 2.94 -15.67 13.76
CA LEU A 110 4.06 -14.75 13.91
C LEU A 110 3.79 -13.67 14.97
N ALA A 111 2.63 -13.00 14.93
CA ALA A 111 2.29 -11.97 15.90
C ALA A 111 2.20 -12.55 17.33
N ASN A 112 1.67 -13.76 17.49
CA ASN A 112 1.60 -14.44 18.78
C ASN A 112 2.97 -14.83 19.31
N LEU A 113 3.86 -15.33 18.46
CA LEU A 113 5.22 -15.74 18.84
C LEU A 113 6.12 -14.54 19.15
N THR A 114 6.13 -13.54 18.27
CA THR A 114 6.97 -12.35 18.41
C THR A 114 6.46 -11.34 19.40
N ARG A 115 5.18 -11.42 19.78
CA ARG A 115 4.47 -10.41 20.59
C ARG A 115 4.43 -9.02 19.92
N GLN A 116 4.67 -8.95 18.62
CA GLN A 116 4.66 -7.74 17.83
C GLN A 116 3.49 -7.77 16.84
N SER A 117 3.06 -6.59 16.38
CA SER A 117 2.18 -6.51 15.22
C SER A 117 2.95 -6.84 13.95
N CYS A 118 2.26 -7.31 12.92
CA CYS A 118 2.87 -7.52 11.61
C CYS A 118 1.88 -7.23 10.49
N HIS A 119 2.40 -6.87 9.32
CA HIS A 119 1.57 -6.62 8.15
C HIS A 119 2.19 -7.18 6.87
N LEU A 120 1.31 -7.48 5.92
CA LEU A 120 1.64 -7.92 4.57
C LEU A 120 1.31 -6.79 3.61
N SER A 121 2.26 -6.43 2.78
CA SER A 121 2.15 -5.34 1.81
C SER A 121 2.50 -5.82 0.41
N ILE A 122 1.88 -5.20 -0.60
CA ILE A 122 2.17 -5.44 -2.01
C ILE A 122 2.46 -4.13 -2.74
N TYR A 123 3.15 -4.24 -3.87
CA TYR A 123 3.22 -3.13 -4.84
C TYR A 123 1.87 -2.90 -5.49
N ASN A 124 1.45 -1.66 -5.59
CA ASN A 124 0.22 -1.26 -6.28
C ASN A 124 0.40 0.10 -6.96
N SER A 125 0.58 0.09 -8.28
CA SER A 125 0.57 1.30 -9.14
C SER A 125 1.48 2.42 -8.62
N GLY A 126 2.76 2.11 -8.37
CA GLY A 126 3.76 3.08 -7.92
C GLY A 126 3.78 3.35 -6.42
N ARG A 127 3.02 2.60 -5.63
CA ARG A 127 2.89 2.72 -4.17
C ARG A 127 2.93 1.35 -3.52
N VAL A 128 2.95 1.32 -2.19
CA VAL A 128 2.83 0.11 -1.38
C VAL A 128 1.47 0.10 -0.70
N ALA A 129 0.72 -0.99 -0.82
CA ALA A 129 -0.57 -1.16 -0.18
C ALA A 129 -0.55 -2.27 0.86
N VAL A 130 -1.08 -2.02 2.05
CA VAL A 130 -1.24 -3.02 3.11
C VAL A 130 -2.49 -3.85 2.83
N ILE A 131 -2.33 -5.17 2.64
CA ILE A 131 -3.43 -6.10 2.33
C ILE A 131 -3.81 -7.01 3.49
N ALA A 132 -2.95 -7.14 4.50
CA ALA A 132 -3.26 -7.85 5.75
C ALA A 132 -2.48 -7.22 6.90
N GLN A 133 -3.08 -7.21 8.08
CA GLN A 133 -2.52 -6.72 9.33
C GLN A 133 -2.97 -7.63 10.46
N ILE A 134 -2.07 -8.00 11.34
CA ILE A 134 -2.35 -8.67 12.61
C ILE A 134 -1.76 -7.83 13.73
N ASP A 135 -2.59 -7.52 14.70
CA ASP A 135 -2.17 -6.78 15.87
C ASP A 135 -1.40 -7.66 16.85
N SER A 136 -0.50 -7.05 17.61
CA SER A 136 0.14 -7.69 18.75
C SER A 136 -0.91 -8.24 19.72
N PRO A 137 -0.72 -9.44 20.31
CA PRO A 137 -1.61 -9.97 21.35
C PRO A 137 -1.45 -9.23 22.68
N GLU A 138 -0.55 -8.26 22.75
CA GLU A 138 -0.31 -7.47 23.94
C GLU A 138 -1.37 -6.38 24.09
N ARG A 139 -1.41 -5.74 25.31
CA ARG A 139 -2.30 -4.60 25.57
C ARG A 139 -2.00 -3.36 24.71
N TRP A 140 -0.84 -3.33 24.08
CA TRP A 140 -0.37 -2.26 23.19
C TRP A 140 -0.24 -2.84 21.79
N SER A 141 -0.76 -2.14 20.82
CA SER A 141 -0.64 -2.51 19.42
C SER A 141 -0.14 -1.30 18.63
N PHE A 142 0.84 -1.52 17.77
CA PHE A 142 1.30 -0.55 16.81
C PHE A 142 1.34 -1.21 15.43
N GLY A 143 0.54 -0.72 14.50
CA GLY A 143 0.42 -1.30 13.17
C GLY A 143 -0.28 -0.39 12.20
N LEU A 144 -0.25 -0.78 10.93
CA LEU A 144 -0.91 -0.08 9.84
C LEU A 144 -2.30 -0.66 9.60
N LYS A 145 -3.24 0.16 9.17
CA LYS A 145 -4.58 -0.33 8.78
C LYS A 145 -4.51 -1.07 7.45
N VAL A 146 -5.32 -2.11 7.28
CA VAL A 146 -5.56 -2.71 5.96
C VAL A 146 -6.13 -1.65 5.02
N GLY A 147 -5.60 -1.58 3.79
CA GLY A 147 -5.91 -0.52 2.83
C GLY A 147 -5.01 0.71 2.95
N ALA A 148 -4.18 0.83 3.99
CA ALA A 148 -3.21 1.92 4.07
C ALA A 148 -2.26 1.89 2.88
N VAL A 149 -1.95 3.07 2.37
CA VAL A 149 -1.02 3.27 1.25
C VAL A 149 0.22 3.98 1.77
N MET A 150 1.39 3.46 1.40
CA MET A 150 2.69 3.94 1.83
C MET A 150 3.58 4.29 0.64
N GLY A 151 4.63 5.08 0.87
CA GLY A 151 5.66 5.37 -0.12
C GLY A 151 6.40 4.12 -0.58
N LEU A 152 6.74 4.11 -1.86
CA LEU A 152 7.50 3.02 -2.47
C LEU A 152 9.01 3.14 -2.15
N THR A 153 9.51 4.38 -2.04
CA THR A 153 10.95 4.66 -2.00
C THR A 153 11.50 4.98 -0.61
N ASP A 154 10.63 5.16 0.39
CA ASP A 154 11.03 5.57 1.75
C ASP A 154 10.60 4.59 2.86
N THR A 155 10.02 3.44 2.49
CA THR A 155 9.55 2.41 3.43
C THR A 155 10.27 1.07 3.22
N SER A 156 10.51 0.34 4.31
CA SER A 156 11.14 -0.98 4.25
C SER A 156 10.36 -1.97 3.39
N SER A 157 9.03 -1.95 3.44
CA SER A 157 8.20 -2.78 2.55
C SER A 157 8.41 -2.43 1.08
N GLY A 158 8.52 -1.13 0.74
CA GLY A 158 8.79 -0.67 -0.62
C GLY A 158 10.20 -1.07 -1.08
N HIS A 159 11.20 -0.89 -0.23
CA HIS A 159 12.58 -1.28 -0.52
C HIS A 159 12.68 -2.79 -0.80
N VAL A 160 12.10 -3.63 0.03
CA VAL A 160 12.08 -5.08 -0.17
C VAL A 160 11.36 -5.46 -1.48
N LEU A 161 10.21 -4.85 -1.77
CA LEU A 161 9.48 -5.08 -3.03
C LEU A 161 10.29 -4.68 -4.26
N LEU A 162 11.09 -3.62 -4.19
CA LEU A 162 11.98 -3.17 -5.28
C LEU A 162 13.24 -4.03 -5.39
N ALA A 163 13.87 -4.38 -4.26
CA ALA A 163 15.14 -5.10 -4.22
C ALA A 163 15.04 -6.50 -4.84
N PHE A 164 13.90 -7.18 -4.67
CA PHE A 164 13.67 -8.53 -5.18
C PHE A 164 12.90 -8.57 -6.51
N ARG A 165 13.08 -7.55 -7.36
CA ARG A 165 12.64 -7.51 -8.76
C ARG A 165 13.83 -7.55 -9.70
N ASP A 166 13.61 -7.97 -10.93
CA ASP A 166 14.61 -7.75 -11.98
C ASP A 166 14.76 -6.25 -12.29
N VAL A 167 15.85 -5.89 -12.94
CA VAL A 167 16.19 -4.47 -13.21
C VAL A 167 15.10 -3.77 -14.03
N ALA A 168 14.56 -4.42 -15.05
CA ALA A 168 13.57 -3.82 -15.94
C ALA A 168 12.23 -3.58 -15.22
N GLU A 169 11.81 -4.54 -14.36
CA GLU A 169 10.60 -4.36 -13.56
C GLU A 169 10.79 -3.29 -12.49
N ARG A 170 11.94 -3.27 -11.81
CA ARG A 170 12.30 -2.24 -10.83
C ARG A 170 12.26 -0.83 -11.45
N GLU A 171 12.82 -0.66 -12.65
CA GLU A 171 12.76 0.61 -13.38
C GLU A 171 11.32 1.01 -13.72
N ARG A 172 10.48 0.07 -14.15
CA ARG A 172 9.05 0.32 -14.41
C ARG A 172 8.31 0.72 -13.14
N MET A 173 8.56 0.05 -12.02
CA MET A 173 7.96 0.36 -10.73
C MET A 173 8.35 1.77 -10.27
N LEU A 174 9.63 2.14 -10.40
CA LEU A 174 10.12 3.47 -10.06
C LEU A 174 9.59 4.56 -11.00
N ALA A 175 9.48 4.28 -12.30
CA ALA A 175 8.90 5.22 -13.27
C ALA A 175 7.39 5.47 -13.02
N ALA A 176 6.69 4.47 -12.46
CA ALA A 176 5.28 4.60 -12.06
C ALA A 176 5.11 5.17 -10.65
N HIS A 177 6.20 5.49 -9.93
CA HIS A 177 6.14 5.97 -8.55
C HIS A 177 5.22 7.16 -8.43
N THR A 178 4.29 7.06 -7.49
CA THR A 178 3.35 8.12 -7.15
C THR A 178 3.49 8.44 -5.67
N ARG A 179 3.94 9.65 -5.39
CA ARG A 179 4.20 10.12 -4.04
C ARG A 179 2.95 10.06 -3.17
N VAL A 180 3.13 9.66 -1.92
CA VAL A 180 2.08 9.68 -0.90
C VAL A 180 2.33 10.82 0.10
N GLU A 181 1.29 11.21 0.83
CA GLU A 181 1.42 12.23 1.87
C GLU A 181 2.40 11.78 2.97
N GLY A 182 3.34 12.66 3.32
CA GLY A 182 4.36 12.37 4.34
C GLY A 182 5.53 11.50 3.87
N GLU A 183 5.59 11.13 2.59
CA GLU A 183 6.73 10.40 2.03
C GLU A 183 7.99 11.26 2.00
N ASN A 184 9.09 10.70 2.50
CA ASN A 184 10.39 11.37 2.52
C ASN A 184 11.05 11.37 1.13
N ASP A 185 11.82 12.41 0.84
CA ASP A 185 12.67 12.42 -0.35
C ASP A 185 13.83 11.44 -0.19
N VAL A 186 14.07 10.62 -1.21
CA VAL A 186 15.17 9.68 -1.26
C VAL A 186 16.01 9.96 -2.49
N GLU A 187 17.33 10.06 -2.31
CA GLU A 187 18.26 10.26 -3.40
C GLU A 187 18.33 8.97 -4.26
N PRO A 188 18.13 9.05 -5.60
CA PRO A 188 18.01 7.87 -6.45
C PRO A 188 19.20 6.91 -6.41
N MET A 189 20.44 7.43 -6.40
CA MET A 189 21.63 6.58 -6.35
C MET A 189 21.81 5.90 -4.99
N ALA A 190 21.46 6.59 -3.90
CA ALA A 190 21.48 6.02 -2.56
C ALA A 190 20.42 4.91 -2.42
N LEU A 191 19.24 5.12 -3.04
CA LEU A 191 18.20 4.07 -3.09
C LEU A 191 18.71 2.82 -3.81
N LEU A 192 19.31 2.97 -5.00
CA LEU A 192 19.79 1.81 -5.76
C LEU A 192 20.86 1.02 -4.99
N ALA A 193 21.81 1.70 -4.35
CA ALA A 193 22.82 1.05 -3.51
C ALA A 193 22.18 0.30 -2.33
N LEU A 194 21.19 0.91 -1.66
CA LEU A 194 20.43 0.28 -0.58
C LEU A 194 19.70 -0.98 -1.07
N LEU A 195 19.08 -0.93 -2.25
CA LEU A 195 18.36 -2.08 -2.80
C LEU A 195 19.30 -3.27 -3.08
N ASP A 196 20.52 -3.01 -3.54
CA ASP A 196 21.52 -4.05 -3.76
C ASP A 196 21.99 -4.66 -2.43
N GLU A 197 22.19 -3.85 -1.38
CA GLU A 197 22.48 -4.33 -0.02
C GLU A 197 21.34 -5.21 0.54
N ILE A 198 20.08 -4.78 0.41
CA ILE A 198 18.90 -5.54 0.84
C ILE A 198 18.80 -6.86 0.10
N ARG A 199 19.05 -6.87 -1.22
CA ARG A 199 19.03 -8.09 -2.02
C ARG A 199 20.11 -9.08 -1.56
N ALA A 200 21.31 -8.59 -1.24
CA ALA A 200 22.40 -9.42 -0.75
C ALA A 200 22.13 -9.96 0.67
N ALA A 201 21.51 -9.15 1.54
CA ALA A 201 21.16 -9.54 2.91
C ALA A 201 19.93 -10.47 2.98
N GLY A 202 19.05 -10.41 1.97
CA GLY A 202 17.78 -11.16 1.97
C GLY A 202 16.63 -10.44 2.68
N HIS A 203 16.87 -9.31 3.34
CA HIS A 203 15.90 -8.57 4.15
C HIS A 203 16.36 -7.13 4.42
N GLU A 204 15.48 -6.32 5.00
CA GLU A 204 15.83 -5.01 5.54
C GLU A 204 15.48 -4.91 7.03
N ILE A 205 16.47 -4.51 7.84
CA ILE A 205 16.30 -4.17 9.25
C ILE A 205 16.82 -2.75 9.44
N VAL A 206 15.90 -1.81 9.74
CA VAL A 206 16.25 -0.38 9.80
C VAL A 206 15.35 0.36 10.80
N PRO A 207 15.89 1.35 11.54
CA PRO A 207 15.05 2.26 12.33
C PRO A 207 14.01 2.94 11.44
N SER A 208 12.78 3.02 11.94
CA SER A 208 11.69 3.67 11.19
C SER A 208 12.01 5.14 10.93
N ARG A 209 11.83 5.57 9.68
CA ARG A 209 11.93 6.99 9.29
C ARG A 209 10.70 7.80 9.65
N GLN A 210 9.59 7.13 9.98
CA GLN A 210 8.29 7.76 10.27
C GLN A 210 7.99 7.81 11.77
N MET A 211 8.52 6.86 12.58
CA MET A 211 8.20 6.74 14.01
C MET A 211 9.46 6.46 14.84
N ARG A 212 9.67 7.26 15.87
CA ARG A 212 10.79 7.06 16.80
C ARG A 212 10.56 5.83 17.69
N GLY A 213 11.63 5.07 17.94
CA GLY A 213 11.58 3.88 18.80
C GLY A 213 11.03 2.63 18.12
N VAL A 214 10.78 2.70 16.82
CA VAL A 214 10.36 1.56 16.00
C VAL A 214 11.54 1.12 15.14
N THR A 215 11.81 -0.18 15.09
CA THR A 215 12.71 -0.80 14.11
C THR A 215 11.89 -1.66 13.16
N ASN A 216 11.94 -1.36 11.86
CA ASN A 216 11.27 -2.18 10.85
C ASN A 216 12.10 -3.43 10.56
N VAL A 217 11.46 -4.59 10.58
CA VAL A 217 12.01 -5.89 10.18
C VAL A 217 11.21 -6.37 8.98
N ALA A 218 11.73 -6.17 7.79
CA ALA A 218 11.04 -6.42 6.53
C ALA A 218 11.71 -7.54 5.71
N PHE A 219 10.92 -8.54 5.32
CA PHE A 219 11.34 -9.68 4.52
C PHE A 219 10.47 -9.85 3.28
N PRO A 220 11.02 -10.33 2.15
CA PRO A 220 10.25 -10.62 0.95
C PRO A 220 9.43 -11.89 1.10
N VAL A 221 8.28 -11.92 0.45
CA VAL A 221 7.57 -13.15 0.07
C VAL A 221 7.83 -13.36 -1.41
N ILE A 222 8.56 -14.40 -1.73
CA ILE A 222 8.97 -14.69 -3.11
C ILE A 222 7.94 -15.60 -3.78
N GLY A 223 7.54 -15.27 -4.99
CA GLY A 223 6.66 -16.09 -5.81
C GLY A 223 7.42 -17.09 -6.68
N SER A 224 6.69 -17.87 -7.46
CA SER A 224 7.24 -18.91 -8.35
C SER A 224 8.20 -18.39 -9.42
N SER A 225 8.13 -17.08 -9.77
CA SER A 225 9.06 -16.43 -10.71
C SER A 225 10.41 -16.06 -10.09
N GLY A 226 10.56 -16.15 -8.77
CA GLY A 226 11.74 -15.66 -8.06
C GLY A 226 11.67 -14.19 -7.66
N ASP A 227 10.55 -13.52 -7.94
CA ASP A 227 10.32 -12.12 -7.61
C ASP A 227 9.53 -11.97 -6.30
N ALA A 228 9.74 -10.86 -5.59
CA ALA A 228 8.92 -10.54 -4.44
C ALA A 228 7.47 -10.22 -4.87
N VAL A 229 6.52 -11.05 -4.46
CA VAL A 229 5.07 -10.82 -4.67
C VAL A 229 4.48 -10.00 -3.53
N ALA A 230 5.10 -10.01 -2.36
CA ALA A 230 4.73 -9.22 -1.19
C ALA A 230 5.94 -8.97 -0.29
N ALA A 231 5.77 -8.09 0.69
CA ALA A 231 6.69 -7.89 1.80
C ALA A 231 5.93 -8.08 3.12
N VAL A 232 6.52 -8.80 4.06
CA VAL A 232 6.07 -8.84 5.45
C VAL A 232 6.94 -7.91 6.25
N ASN A 233 6.34 -7.05 7.06
CA ASN A 233 7.07 -6.18 7.96
C ASN A 233 6.53 -6.32 9.39
N VAL A 234 7.46 -6.40 10.33
CA VAL A 234 7.22 -6.31 11.77
C VAL A 234 7.78 -4.97 12.24
N PRO A 235 6.94 -3.99 12.58
CA PRO A 235 7.39 -2.76 13.22
C PRO A 235 7.71 -3.08 14.69
N TYR A 236 8.95 -3.51 14.92
CA TYR A 236 9.41 -3.96 16.24
C TYR A 236 9.50 -2.79 17.22
N LEU A 237 8.88 -2.99 18.38
CA LEU A 237 8.96 -2.10 19.54
C LEU A 237 9.67 -2.81 20.68
N GLU A 238 10.80 -2.27 21.11
CA GLU A 238 11.51 -2.77 22.27
C GLU A 238 10.72 -2.50 23.55
N ARG A 239 10.55 -3.53 24.37
CA ARG A 239 9.87 -3.42 25.66
C ARG A 239 10.88 -3.23 26.78
N ILE A 240 10.59 -2.28 27.64
CA ILE A 240 11.40 -1.95 28.82
C ILE A 240 10.80 -2.52 30.11
N ASP A 241 9.64 -3.17 30.03
CA ASP A 241 9.02 -3.82 31.19
C ASP A 241 9.64 -5.22 31.43
N LYS A 242 9.32 -5.81 32.60
CA LYS A 242 9.88 -7.10 33.00
C LYS A 242 9.19 -8.31 32.36
N LYS A 243 8.34 -8.12 31.36
CA LYS A 243 7.65 -9.22 30.69
C LYS A 243 8.63 -9.96 29.78
N ILE A 244 8.58 -11.28 29.81
CA ILE A 244 9.37 -12.14 28.91
C ILE A 244 8.84 -11.98 27.49
N ASN A 245 9.71 -11.54 26.59
CA ASN A 245 9.45 -11.44 25.14
C ASN A 245 10.64 -12.06 24.41
N PRO A 246 10.46 -12.50 23.16
CA PRO A 246 11.57 -12.91 22.32
C PRO A 246 12.58 -11.77 22.14
N GLU A 247 13.84 -12.11 22.13
CA GLU A 247 14.93 -11.19 21.81
C GLU A 247 14.81 -10.72 20.35
N PHE A 248 15.38 -9.55 20.04
CA PHE A 248 15.28 -8.95 18.73
C PHE A 248 15.76 -9.88 17.60
N ASP A 249 16.90 -10.53 17.76
CA ASP A 249 17.46 -11.45 16.76
C ASP A 249 16.55 -12.68 16.55
N GLU A 250 15.90 -13.15 17.61
CA GLU A 250 14.92 -14.23 17.52
C GLU A 250 13.69 -13.80 16.74
N VAL A 251 13.21 -12.56 16.93
CA VAL A 251 12.12 -12.00 16.13
C VAL A 251 12.51 -11.94 14.66
N CYS A 252 13.72 -11.47 14.34
CA CYS A 252 14.21 -11.41 12.95
C CYS A 252 14.23 -12.81 12.31
N ARG A 253 14.72 -13.82 13.03
CA ARG A 253 14.73 -15.22 12.57
C ARG A 253 13.31 -15.72 12.30
N MET A 254 12.37 -15.51 13.23
CA MET A 254 10.97 -15.92 13.08
C MET A 254 10.29 -15.28 11.86
N VAL A 255 10.58 -14.01 11.58
CA VAL A 255 10.04 -13.33 10.38
C VAL A 255 10.60 -13.98 9.12
N GLY A 256 11.90 -14.25 9.07
CA GLY A 256 12.56 -14.92 7.93
C GLY A 256 12.02 -16.33 7.68
N GLU A 257 11.86 -17.14 8.72
CA GLU A 257 11.29 -18.50 8.63
C GLU A 257 9.85 -18.48 8.12
N MET A 258 9.02 -17.58 8.66
CA MET A 258 7.63 -17.44 8.25
C MET A 258 7.51 -16.99 6.79
N THR A 259 8.31 -16.02 6.36
CA THR A 259 8.28 -15.55 4.96
C THR A 259 8.85 -16.58 4.00
N GLY A 260 9.84 -17.37 4.41
CA GLY A 260 10.33 -18.53 3.67
C GLY A 260 9.23 -19.58 3.47
N HIS A 261 8.51 -19.92 4.54
CA HIS A 261 7.37 -20.84 4.45
C HIS A 261 6.27 -20.30 3.53
N LEU A 262 5.89 -19.03 3.68
CA LEU A 262 4.89 -18.41 2.80
C LEU A 262 5.35 -18.38 1.35
N SER A 263 6.64 -18.13 1.08
CA SER A 263 7.23 -18.16 -0.26
C SER A 263 7.14 -19.57 -0.88
N ALA A 264 7.41 -20.62 -0.10
CA ALA A 264 7.23 -22.00 -0.55
C ALA A 264 5.78 -22.30 -0.92
N LEU A 265 4.80 -21.84 -0.12
CA LEU A 265 3.37 -21.94 -0.43
C LEU A 265 2.99 -21.16 -1.70
N MET A 266 3.74 -20.08 -2.02
CA MET A 266 3.58 -19.31 -3.26
C MET A 266 4.31 -19.93 -4.46
N GLY A 267 4.88 -21.11 -4.31
CA GLY A 267 5.53 -21.88 -5.37
C GLY A 267 7.01 -21.55 -5.59
N PHE A 268 7.65 -20.88 -4.64
CA PHE A 268 9.10 -20.65 -4.71
C PHE A 268 9.85 -21.93 -4.27
N SER A 269 10.61 -22.52 -5.21
CA SER A 269 11.35 -23.77 -4.98
C SER A 269 12.81 -23.56 -4.52
N GLY A 270 13.24 -22.31 -4.36
CA GLY A 270 14.64 -21.98 -4.01
C GLY A 270 14.94 -21.94 -2.50
N TYR A 271 13.98 -22.14 -1.63
CA TYR A 271 14.19 -22.24 -0.19
C TYR A 271 14.28 -23.72 0.20
N ASN A 272 15.47 -24.27 0.21
CA ASN A 272 15.70 -25.54 0.89
C ASN A 272 15.61 -25.29 2.39
N LEU A 273 14.54 -25.81 3.01
CA LEU A 273 14.39 -25.93 4.47
C LEU A 273 15.26 -27.11 4.99
N GLU A 274 16.47 -27.30 4.45
CA GLU A 274 17.44 -28.24 4.97
C GLU A 274 18.40 -27.51 5.92
N GLY A 275 17.98 -27.43 7.15
CA GLY A 275 18.75 -27.02 8.30
C GLY A 275 18.20 -27.75 9.51
N GLU A 276 18.39 -29.10 9.57
CA GLU A 276 18.34 -29.86 10.81
C GLU A 276 19.54 -29.53 11.70
#